data_d71a53db4a904da8353e8399cc84b513
#
_entry.id   d71a53db4a904da8353e8399cc84b513
#
_cell.length_a   1.000
_cell.length_b   1.000
_cell.length_c   1.000
_cell.angle_alpha   90.00
_cell.angle_beta   90.00
_cell.angle_gamma   90.00
#
_symmetry.space_group_name_H-M   'P 1'
#
loop_
_entity.id
_entity.type
_entity.pdbx_description
1 polymer ?
#
loop_
_entity_poly.entity_id
_entity_poly.type
_entity_poly.pdbx_seq_one_letter_code
_entity_poly.pdbx_strand_id
1 'polypeptide(L)'
;SESALLGYHTDSKINTGIWLSNSKVEANCQALMKAFDVRPADPYLKSANFSGGNQQKLILAREMERNPEVLLIGQPTRGVDIGAIEFIHQRIIDMRDAGKAVLLVSVELDEIMSVSDRIIVLCDGEITGRIDAADADERTLGMMMANALDPIDPLQTMDDQHASSKQASSQEAQV
;
A
#
# COMPACT_ATOMS: atom_id res chain seq x y z
N SER A 1 5.34 10.32 -20.36
CA SER A 1 3.86 10.48 -20.32
C SER A 1 3.11 9.17 -20.48
N GLU A 2 3.55 8.28 -21.38
CA GLU A 2 2.82 7.02 -21.68
C GLU A 2 2.70 6.09 -20.46
N SER A 3 3.72 5.98 -19.63
CA SER A 3 3.68 5.16 -18.40
C SER A 3 2.66 5.65 -17.38
N ALA A 4 2.38 6.96 -17.34
CA ALA A 4 1.37 7.55 -16.48
C ALA A 4 -0.07 7.35 -17.02
N LEU A 5 -0.20 6.98 -18.31
CA LEU A 5 -1.48 6.72 -18.97
C LEU A 5 -2.02 5.31 -18.77
N LEU A 6 -1.20 4.37 -18.32
CA LEU A 6 -1.63 2.99 -18.16
C LEU A 6 -2.84 2.90 -17.22
N GLY A 7 -3.95 2.39 -17.74
CA GLY A 7 -5.22 2.29 -17.02
C GLY A 7 -6.16 3.50 -17.13
N TYR A 8 -5.73 4.63 -17.69
CA TYR A 8 -6.53 5.84 -17.83
C TYR A 8 -7.11 6.05 -19.24
N HIS A 9 -6.83 5.17 -20.18
CA HIS A 9 -7.23 5.33 -21.58
C HIS A 9 -8.74 5.47 -21.81
N THR A 10 -9.56 5.09 -20.83
CA THR A 10 -11.02 5.26 -20.85
C THR A 10 -11.52 6.41 -19.99
N ASP A 11 -10.64 7.12 -19.27
CA ASP A 11 -11.03 8.19 -18.37
C ASP A 11 -11.39 9.47 -19.14
N SER A 12 -12.56 10.03 -18.84
CA SER A 12 -13.05 11.28 -19.43
C SER A 12 -12.17 12.50 -19.11
N LYS A 13 -11.36 12.43 -18.04
CA LYS A 13 -10.41 13.50 -17.68
C LYS A 13 -9.36 13.71 -18.76
N ILE A 14 -8.95 12.65 -19.47
CA ILE A 14 -7.92 12.68 -20.51
C ILE A 14 -8.44 12.48 -21.91
N ASN A 15 -9.66 12.02 -22.06
CA ASN A 15 -10.29 11.79 -23.36
C ASN A 15 -11.16 12.98 -23.82
N THR A 16 -11.19 13.17 -25.13
CA THR A 16 -12.15 14.05 -25.79
C THR A 16 -12.95 13.19 -26.76
N GLY A 17 -13.98 12.51 -26.24
CA GLY A 17 -14.72 11.50 -26.99
C GLY A 17 -13.89 10.23 -27.21
N ILE A 18 -13.62 9.87 -28.48
CA ILE A 18 -12.85 8.67 -28.88
C ILE A 18 -11.33 8.94 -28.93
N TRP A 19 -10.92 10.22 -28.80
CA TRP A 19 -9.53 10.63 -29.01
C TRP A 19 -8.87 11.00 -27.69
N LEU A 20 -7.63 10.54 -27.52
CA LEU A 20 -6.75 11.00 -26.45
C LEU A 20 -6.28 12.43 -26.69
N SER A 21 -6.46 13.30 -25.73
CA SER A 21 -5.94 14.66 -25.79
C SER A 21 -4.53 14.71 -25.21
N ASN A 22 -3.50 14.84 -26.04
CA ASN A 22 -2.10 14.90 -25.61
C ASN A 22 -1.88 16.00 -24.55
N SER A 23 -2.51 17.17 -24.71
CA SER A 23 -2.35 18.27 -23.74
C SER A 23 -2.95 17.93 -22.37
N LYS A 24 -4.08 17.25 -22.32
CA LYS A 24 -4.66 16.78 -21.04
C LYS A 24 -3.81 15.71 -20.39
N VAL A 25 -3.26 14.79 -21.19
CA VAL A 25 -2.34 13.75 -20.74
C VAL A 25 -1.08 14.35 -20.09
N GLU A 26 -0.49 15.33 -20.76
CA GLU A 26 0.71 16.03 -20.27
C GLU A 26 0.42 16.79 -18.99
N ALA A 27 -0.68 17.54 -18.94
CA ALA A 27 -1.10 18.27 -17.76
C ALA A 27 -1.36 17.33 -16.57
N ASN A 28 -2.04 16.21 -16.79
CA ASN A 28 -2.28 15.21 -15.76
C ASN A 28 -0.96 14.56 -15.28
N CYS A 29 -0.09 14.17 -16.20
CA CYS A 29 1.23 13.61 -15.86
C CYS A 29 2.05 14.59 -15.03
N GLN A 30 2.06 15.87 -15.39
CA GLN A 30 2.79 16.91 -14.68
C GLN A 30 2.21 17.15 -13.27
N ALA A 31 0.88 17.11 -13.13
CA ALA A 31 0.21 17.20 -11.83
C ALA A 31 0.56 16.02 -10.91
N LEU A 32 0.53 14.79 -11.45
CA LEU A 32 0.96 13.59 -10.72
C LEU A 32 2.41 13.66 -10.27
N MET A 33 3.32 14.03 -11.18
CA MET A 33 4.74 14.17 -10.86
C MET A 33 4.98 15.19 -9.75
N LYS A 34 4.24 16.29 -9.75
CA LYS A 34 4.32 17.32 -8.71
C LYS A 34 3.75 16.83 -7.38
N ALA A 35 2.58 16.18 -7.40
CA ALA A 35 1.91 15.67 -6.19
C ALA A 35 2.71 14.60 -5.47
N PHE A 36 3.49 13.79 -6.22
CA PHE A 36 4.30 12.70 -5.69
C PHE A 36 5.81 13.02 -5.66
N ASP A 37 6.18 14.28 -5.83
CA ASP A 37 7.58 14.73 -5.81
C ASP A 37 8.50 13.88 -6.71
N VAL A 38 8.05 13.57 -7.93
CA VAL A 38 8.86 12.88 -8.94
C VAL A 38 9.83 13.87 -9.56
N ARG A 39 11.12 13.56 -9.58
CA ARG A 39 12.17 14.46 -10.07
C ARG A 39 13.05 13.78 -11.12
N PRO A 40 13.34 14.49 -12.25
CA PRO A 40 12.77 15.78 -12.66
C PRO A 40 11.28 15.65 -13.05
N ALA A 41 10.49 16.70 -12.82
CA ALA A 41 9.07 16.74 -13.18
C ALA A 41 8.90 17.02 -14.69
N ASP A 42 9.49 16.19 -15.52
CA ASP A 42 9.47 16.29 -16.99
C ASP A 42 8.60 15.14 -17.57
N PRO A 43 7.39 15.45 -18.08
CA PRO A 43 6.50 14.45 -18.66
C PRO A 43 7.02 13.82 -19.96
N TYR A 44 8.01 14.42 -20.60
CA TYR A 44 8.64 13.91 -21.83
C TYR A 44 9.78 12.93 -21.55
N LEU A 45 10.33 12.92 -20.35
CA LEU A 45 11.41 12.02 -19.99
C LEU A 45 10.91 10.57 -20.03
N LYS A 46 11.72 9.69 -20.61
CA LYS A 46 11.42 8.26 -20.59
C LYS A 46 11.51 7.73 -19.17
N SER A 47 10.55 6.90 -18.76
CA SER A 47 10.49 6.33 -17.40
C SER A 47 11.78 5.59 -17.00
N ALA A 48 12.46 4.95 -17.94
CA ALA A 48 13.74 4.29 -17.71
C ALA A 48 14.89 5.24 -17.30
N ASN A 49 14.74 6.54 -17.51
CA ASN A 49 15.76 7.53 -17.17
C ASN A 49 15.57 8.12 -15.75
N PHE A 50 14.49 7.75 -15.05
CA PHE A 50 14.31 8.10 -13.65
C PHE A 50 15.10 7.14 -12.75
N SER A 51 15.48 7.63 -11.56
CA SER A 51 15.96 6.75 -10.49
C SER A 51 14.87 5.76 -10.07
N GLY A 52 15.25 4.63 -9.45
CA GLY A 52 14.31 3.63 -8.98
C GLY A 52 13.21 4.22 -8.08
N GLY A 53 13.58 5.09 -7.14
CA GLY A 53 12.63 5.79 -6.27
C GLY A 53 11.64 6.68 -7.04
N ASN A 54 12.09 7.41 -8.06
CA ASN A 54 11.20 8.23 -8.88
C ASN A 54 10.29 7.39 -9.81
N GLN A 55 10.78 6.24 -10.29
CA GLN A 55 9.93 5.29 -11.01
C GLN A 55 8.82 4.75 -10.10
N GLN A 56 9.16 4.37 -8.87
CA GLN A 56 8.22 3.86 -7.89
C GLN A 56 7.19 4.92 -7.49
N LYS A 57 7.62 6.15 -7.22
CA LYS A 57 6.73 7.29 -6.96
C LYS A 57 5.74 7.51 -8.11
N LEU A 58 6.18 7.39 -9.37
CA LEU A 58 5.31 7.56 -10.53
C LEU A 58 4.26 6.43 -10.65
N ILE A 59 4.65 5.18 -10.36
CA ILE A 59 3.73 4.05 -10.33
C ILE A 59 2.66 4.26 -9.25
N LEU A 60 3.10 4.58 -8.03
CA LEU A 60 2.19 4.84 -6.91
C LEU A 60 1.26 6.03 -7.19
N ALA A 61 1.80 7.12 -7.77
CA ALA A 61 1.01 8.27 -8.16
C ALA A 61 -0.15 7.88 -9.08
N ARG A 62 0.13 7.06 -10.08
CA ARG A 62 -0.86 6.57 -11.04
C ARG A 62 -1.96 5.75 -10.38
N GLU A 63 -1.60 4.84 -9.48
CA GLU A 63 -2.56 3.94 -8.85
C GLU A 63 -3.36 4.64 -7.73
N MET A 64 -2.71 5.47 -6.91
CA MET A 64 -3.36 6.16 -5.79
C MET A 64 -4.26 7.32 -6.24
N GLU A 65 -3.91 8.02 -7.34
CA GLU A 65 -4.74 9.12 -7.86
C GLU A 65 -6.13 8.64 -8.31
N ARG A 66 -6.28 7.37 -8.64
CA ARG A 66 -7.58 6.75 -8.95
C ARG A 66 -8.49 6.65 -7.73
N ASN A 67 -7.95 6.96 -6.56
CA ASN A 67 -8.65 6.89 -5.27
C ASN A 67 -9.37 5.54 -5.08
N PRO A 68 -8.68 4.40 -5.20
CA PRO A 68 -9.28 3.08 -5.09
C PRO A 68 -9.80 2.84 -3.67
N GLU A 69 -10.87 2.06 -3.53
CA GLU A 69 -11.35 1.60 -2.22
C GLU A 69 -10.43 0.54 -1.61
N VAL A 70 -9.76 -0.24 -2.46
CA VAL A 70 -8.78 -1.26 -2.06
C VAL A 70 -7.51 -1.08 -2.86
N LEU A 71 -6.39 -0.94 -2.18
CA LEU A 71 -5.06 -0.81 -2.75
C LEU A 71 -4.22 -2.03 -2.41
N LEU A 72 -3.73 -2.74 -3.44
CA LEU A 72 -2.79 -3.84 -3.30
C LEU A 72 -1.40 -3.38 -3.74
N ILE A 73 -0.43 -3.43 -2.82
CA ILE A 73 0.94 -2.98 -3.06
C ILE A 73 1.92 -4.10 -2.71
N GLY A 74 2.82 -4.42 -3.64
CA GLY A 74 3.91 -5.37 -3.42
C GLY A 74 5.27 -4.68 -3.47
N GLN A 75 6.08 -4.84 -2.41
CA GLN A 75 7.47 -4.37 -2.33
C GLN A 75 7.65 -2.88 -2.71
N PRO A 76 6.87 -1.94 -2.13
CA PRO A 76 6.85 -0.54 -2.60
C PRO A 76 8.16 0.21 -2.44
N THR A 77 9.01 -0.21 -1.50
CA THR A 77 10.27 0.48 -1.17
C THR A 77 11.52 -0.24 -1.70
N ARG A 78 11.33 -1.34 -2.43
CA ARG A 78 12.47 -2.12 -2.93
C ARG A 78 13.34 -1.33 -3.90
N GLY A 79 14.61 -1.15 -3.53
CA GLY A 79 15.60 -0.48 -4.37
C GLY A 79 15.43 1.03 -4.50
N VAL A 80 14.76 1.67 -3.53
CA VAL A 80 14.60 3.12 -3.45
C VAL A 80 15.46 3.73 -2.34
N ASP A 81 15.70 5.02 -2.41
CA ASP A 81 16.43 5.75 -1.37
C ASP A 81 15.56 6.03 -0.14
N ILE A 82 16.20 6.36 1.01
CA ILE A 82 15.53 6.58 2.30
C ILE A 82 14.45 7.67 2.20
N GLY A 83 14.72 8.78 1.52
CA GLY A 83 13.74 9.85 1.39
C GLY A 83 12.51 9.44 0.57
N ALA A 84 12.68 8.53 -0.41
CA ALA A 84 11.56 7.97 -1.14
C ALA A 84 10.78 6.95 -0.30
N ILE A 85 11.44 6.19 0.58
CA ILE A 85 10.78 5.26 1.52
C ILE A 85 9.82 6.01 2.42
N GLU A 86 10.29 7.03 3.13
CA GLU A 86 9.46 7.85 4.04
C GLU A 86 8.25 8.45 3.30
N PHE A 87 8.47 8.97 2.09
CA PHE A 87 7.40 9.52 1.27
C PHE A 87 6.35 8.46 0.92
N ILE A 88 6.78 7.25 0.51
CA ILE A 88 5.90 6.15 0.14
C ILE A 88 5.08 5.68 1.35
N HIS A 89 5.73 5.49 2.50
CA HIS A 89 5.07 5.11 3.74
C HIS A 89 3.98 6.11 4.13
N GLN A 90 4.29 7.42 4.07
CA GLN A 90 3.30 8.44 4.38
C GLN A 90 2.09 8.38 3.44
N ARG A 91 2.29 8.13 2.14
CA ARG A 91 1.18 7.98 1.18
C ARG A 91 0.31 6.76 1.46
N ILE A 92 0.90 5.65 1.89
CA ILE A 92 0.17 4.45 2.30
C ILE A 92 -0.69 4.76 3.54
N ILE A 93 -0.11 5.44 4.53
CA ILE A 93 -0.80 5.86 5.75
C ILE A 93 -1.94 6.83 5.41
N ASP A 94 -1.70 7.82 4.55
CA ASP A 94 -2.73 8.78 4.12
C ASP A 94 -3.94 8.06 3.48
N MET A 95 -3.71 7.01 2.68
CA MET A 95 -4.78 6.21 2.08
C MET A 95 -5.58 5.45 3.14
N ARG A 96 -4.91 4.81 4.11
CA ARG A 96 -5.56 4.15 5.25
C ARG A 96 -6.40 5.14 6.05
N ASP A 97 -5.85 6.29 6.39
CA ASP A 97 -6.51 7.31 7.20
C ASP A 97 -7.71 7.94 6.46
N ALA A 98 -7.69 7.91 5.13
CA ALA A 98 -8.85 8.24 4.29
C ALA A 98 -9.91 7.13 4.24
N GLY A 99 -9.77 6.06 5.03
CA GLY A 99 -10.72 4.95 5.13
C GLY A 99 -10.61 3.91 4.02
N LYS A 100 -9.49 3.88 3.29
CA LYS A 100 -9.25 2.87 2.24
C LYS A 100 -8.65 1.59 2.83
N ALA A 101 -8.95 0.44 2.24
CA ALA A 101 -8.29 -0.81 2.58
C ALA A 101 -6.96 -0.91 1.83
N VAL A 102 -5.86 -1.17 2.55
CA VAL A 102 -4.54 -1.36 1.95
C VAL A 102 -4.03 -2.76 2.30
N LEU A 103 -3.68 -3.54 1.28
CA LEU A 103 -2.94 -4.79 1.44
C LEU A 103 -1.50 -4.57 0.98
N LEU A 104 -0.60 -4.49 1.95
CA LEU A 104 0.84 -4.38 1.72
C LEU A 104 1.49 -5.76 1.78
N VAL A 105 2.28 -6.10 0.78
CA VAL A 105 3.12 -7.31 0.75
C VAL A 105 4.57 -6.87 0.70
N SER A 106 5.33 -7.18 1.74
CA SER A 106 6.76 -6.87 1.82
C SER A 106 7.53 -7.96 2.56
N VAL A 107 8.83 -8.03 2.31
CA VAL A 107 9.78 -8.86 3.09
C VAL A 107 10.59 -8.02 4.07
N GLU A 108 10.44 -6.70 4.02
CA GLU A 108 11.15 -5.76 4.91
C GLU A 108 10.33 -5.60 6.19
N LEU A 109 10.86 -6.12 7.32
CA LEU A 109 10.15 -6.09 8.60
C LEU A 109 9.89 -4.67 9.09
N ASP A 110 10.86 -3.77 8.94
CA ASP A 110 10.73 -2.35 9.32
C ASP A 110 9.57 -1.68 8.58
N GLU A 111 9.42 -1.97 7.28
CA GLU A 111 8.32 -1.47 6.47
C GLU A 111 6.98 -1.97 7.02
N ILE A 112 6.84 -3.28 7.19
CA ILE A 112 5.61 -3.92 7.65
C ILE A 112 5.21 -3.38 9.04
N MET A 113 6.15 -3.33 10.00
CA MET A 113 5.87 -2.87 11.35
C MET A 113 5.53 -1.38 11.43
N SER A 114 6.11 -0.56 10.54
CA SER A 114 5.91 0.89 10.59
C SER A 114 4.59 1.37 9.98
N VAL A 115 4.00 0.63 9.03
CA VAL A 115 2.83 1.12 8.27
C VAL A 115 1.58 0.25 8.40
N SER A 116 1.68 -0.96 8.99
CA SER A 116 0.57 -1.90 9.08
C SER A 116 -0.17 -1.78 10.42
N ASP A 117 -1.47 -2.04 10.41
CA ASP A 117 -2.27 -2.21 11.63
C ASP A 117 -2.26 -3.68 12.07
N ARG A 118 -2.28 -4.61 11.10
CA ARG A 118 -2.28 -6.06 11.32
C ARG A 118 -1.31 -6.72 10.35
N ILE A 119 -0.62 -7.74 10.82
CA ILE A 119 0.39 -8.46 10.07
C ILE A 119 -0.02 -9.93 9.94
N ILE A 120 0.09 -10.46 8.72
CA ILE A 120 -0.08 -11.87 8.41
C ILE A 120 1.24 -12.35 7.83
N VAL A 121 1.80 -13.41 8.41
CA VAL A 121 3.04 -14.02 7.93
C VAL A 121 2.71 -15.27 7.12
N LEU A 122 3.35 -15.37 5.94
CA LEU A 122 3.24 -16.53 5.06
C LEU A 122 4.61 -17.20 4.92
N CYS A 123 4.63 -18.52 5.04
CA CYS A 123 5.78 -19.35 4.76
C CYS A 123 5.33 -20.59 3.99
N ASP A 124 6.03 -20.95 2.92
CA ASP A 124 5.75 -22.13 2.07
C ASP A 124 4.28 -22.25 1.61
N GLY A 125 3.61 -21.12 1.40
CA GLY A 125 2.21 -21.08 0.95
C GLY A 125 1.17 -21.21 2.06
N GLU A 126 1.60 -21.29 3.32
CA GLU A 126 0.73 -21.37 4.49
C GLU A 126 0.83 -20.11 5.35
N ILE A 127 -0.23 -19.79 6.09
CA ILE A 127 -0.22 -18.73 7.08
C ILE A 127 0.39 -19.28 8.37
N THR A 128 1.57 -18.78 8.73
CA THR A 128 2.32 -19.21 9.92
C THR A 128 2.11 -18.30 11.12
N GLY A 129 1.49 -17.15 10.92
CA GLY A 129 1.17 -16.25 12.02
C GLY A 129 0.26 -15.10 11.63
N ARG A 130 -0.43 -14.58 12.66
CA ARG A 130 -1.24 -13.35 12.60
C ARG A 130 -1.00 -12.58 13.89
N ILE A 131 -0.71 -11.29 13.79
CA ILE A 131 -0.39 -10.46 14.94
C ILE A 131 -0.81 -9.02 14.66
N ASP A 132 -1.27 -8.31 15.67
CA ASP A 132 -1.46 -6.87 15.58
C ASP A 132 -0.10 -6.17 15.56
N ALA A 133 0.06 -5.13 14.77
CA ALA A 133 1.36 -4.46 14.61
C ALA A 133 1.90 -3.89 15.93
N ALA A 134 1.00 -3.50 16.84
CA ALA A 134 1.36 -3.00 18.17
C ALA A 134 2.05 -4.05 19.06
N ASP A 135 1.80 -5.34 18.80
CA ASP A 135 2.35 -6.47 19.56
C ASP A 135 3.50 -7.16 18.81
N ALA A 136 3.80 -6.69 17.58
CA ALA A 136 4.79 -7.30 16.72
C ALA A 136 6.20 -6.87 17.10
N ASP A 137 7.14 -7.81 17.08
CA ASP A 137 8.58 -7.57 17.16
C ASP A 137 9.32 -8.41 16.10
N GLU A 138 10.52 -7.97 15.72
CA GLU A 138 11.32 -8.62 14.68
C GLU A 138 11.58 -10.10 14.97
N ARG A 139 11.78 -10.46 16.24
CA ARG A 139 12.07 -11.84 16.64
C ARG A 139 10.86 -12.73 16.42
N THR A 140 9.69 -12.30 16.86
CA THR A 140 8.43 -13.04 16.71
C THR A 140 8.10 -13.20 15.23
N LEU A 141 8.16 -12.12 14.44
CA LEU A 141 7.95 -12.18 13.00
C LEU A 141 8.97 -13.08 12.31
N GLY A 142 10.25 -13.00 12.69
CA GLY A 142 11.30 -13.87 12.15
C GLY A 142 11.05 -15.35 12.44
N MET A 143 10.58 -15.71 13.64
CA MET A 143 10.20 -17.07 13.97
C MET A 143 8.99 -17.57 13.16
N MET A 144 7.98 -16.72 12.98
CA MET A 144 6.84 -17.02 12.10
C MET A 144 7.29 -17.25 10.65
N MET A 145 8.18 -16.41 10.13
CA MET A 145 8.73 -16.53 8.77
C MET A 145 9.56 -17.81 8.59
N ALA A 146 10.20 -18.29 9.65
CA ALA A 146 10.95 -19.54 9.65
C ALA A 146 10.08 -20.76 9.92
N ASN A 147 8.76 -20.59 10.10
CA ASN A 147 7.82 -21.63 10.54
C ASN A 147 8.31 -22.36 11.81
N ALA A 148 8.91 -21.61 12.73
CA ALA A 148 9.55 -22.11 13.96
C ALA A 148 8.66 -21.98 15.21
N LEU A 149 7.44 -21.46 15.05
CA LEU A 149 6.41 -21.45 16.09
C LEU A 149 5.46 -22.63 15.88
N ASP A 150 4.90 -23.13 16.99
CA ASP A 150 3.84 -24.13 16.89
C ASP A 150 2.68 -23.59 16.04
N PRO A 151 2.05 -24.43 15.19
CA PRO A 151 0.98 -23.99 14.30
C PRO A 151 -0.14 -23.31 15.10
N ILE A 152 -0.37 -22.03 14.84
CA ILE A 152 -1.53 -21.32 15.39
C ILE A 152 -2.75 -21.81 14.61
N ASP A 153 -3.73 -22.38 15.30
CA ASP A 153 -4.99 -22.79 14.68
C ASP A 153 -5.66 -21.57 14.02
N PRO A 154 -5.81 -21.57 12.69
CA PRO A 154 -6.33 -20.41 11.96
C PRO A 154 -7.76 -20.01 12.36
N LEU A 155 -8.48 -20.87 13.06
CA LEU A 155 -9.88 -20.68 13.45
C LEU A 155 -10.07 -20.06 14.84
N GLN A 156 -9.07 -20.17 15.74
CA GLN A 156 -9.20 -19.65 17.11
C GLN A 156 -9.18 -18.11 17.20
N THR A 157 -8.57 -17.41 16.26
CA THR A 157 -8.45 -15.93 16.32
C THR A 157 -9.69 -15.19 15.82
N MET A 158 -10.63 -15.83 15.14
CA MET A 158 -11.87 -15.17 14.68
C MET A 158 -12.99 -15.19 15.74
N ASP A 159 -13.00 -16.18 16.63
CA ASP A 159 -14.07 -16.31 17.64
C ASP A 159 -13.85 -15.41 18.87
N ASP A 160 -12.61 -15.17 19.25
CA ASP A 160 -12.28 -14.34 20.43
C ASP A 160 -12.58 -12.85 20.23
N GLN A 161 -12.43 -12.32 19.02
CA GLN A 161 -12.76 -10.93 18.72
C GLN A 161 -14.28 -10.69 18.64
N HIS A 162 -15.06 -11.67 18.21
CA HIS A 162 -16.52 -11.60 18.21
C HIS A 162 -17.12 -11.76 19.61
N ALA A 163 -16.47 -12.48 20.50
CA ALA A 163 -16.89 -12.64 21.89
C ALA A 163 -16.66 -11.40 22.73
N SER A 164 -15.50 -10.72 22.54
CA SER A 164 -15.15 -9.50 23.28
C SER A 164 -16.02 -8.30 22.89
N SER A 165 -16.39 -8.15 21.62
CA SER A 165 -17.26 -7.07 21.15
C SER A 165 -18.71 -7.23 21.60
N LYS A 166 -19.19 -8.46 21.81
CA LYS A 166 -20.54 -8.72 22.36
C LYS A 166 -20.63 -8.48 23.87
N GLN A 167 -19.55 -8.66 24.62
CA GLN A 167 -19.54 -8.37 26.06
C GLN A 167 -19.47 -6.89 26.35
N ALA A 168 -18.74 -6.10 25.56
CA ALA A 168 -18.70 -4.64 25.70
C ALA A 168 -20.05 -3.97 25.42
N SER A 169 -20.78 -4.41 24.39
CA SER A 169 -22.10 -3.87 24.06
C SER A 169 -23.22 -4.28 25.05
N SER A 170 -23.02 -5.34 25.83
CA SER A 170 -23.98 -5.79 26.84
C SER A 170 -23.83 -5.07 28.18
N GLN A 171 -22.69 -4.46 28.46
CA GLN A 171 -22.48 -3.66 29.70
C GLN A 171 -22.94 -2.21 29.56
N GLU A 172 -22.97 -1.64 28.37
CA GLU A 172 -23.48 -0.28 28.11
C GLU A 172 -25.04 -0.20 28.11
N ALA A 173 -25.73 -1.33 28.00
CA ALA A 173 -27.20 -1.38 27.99
C ALA A 173 -27.85 -1.56 29.39
N GLN A 174 -27.06 -1.55 30.48
CA GLN A 174 -27.55 -1.74 31.85
C GLN A 174 -27.19 -0.59 32.80
N VAL A 175 -26.94 0.60 32.28
CA VAL A 175 -26.79 1.82 33.11
C VAL A 175 -27.88 2.81 32.78
#